data_034861c0f634922dde6e392ca4de0d4d
#
_entry.id   034861c0f634922dde6e392ca4de0d4d
#
_cell.length_a   1.000
_cell.length_b   1.000
_cell.length_c   1.000
_cell.angle_alpha   90.00
_cell.angle_beta   90.00
_cell.angle_gamma   90.00
#
_symmetry.space_group_name_H-M   'P 1'
#
loop_
_entity.id
_entity.type
_entity.pdbx_description
1 polymer ?
#
loop_
_entity_poly.entity_id
_entity_poly.type
_entity_poly.pdbx_seq_one_letter_code
_entity_poly.pdbx_strand_id
1 'polypeptide(L)'
;AGLHCNRGIVVTDTMQTVTDPRVYSVGECVSHRGIAYGLVAPLFEQGKVCATHLAQFGIGRYQGSQTSTKLKVTGIDLFSAGNFQGGEGTEEIVMSDPFAGVYKKLVIQNDQLVGACMYGDTVDGGWYFKMMREGRKISDIRDKLMFGEAGANIGDVGHQGQNKAAAMADADEVCGCNGVSKGAICKAIKDKGLFTLDEVRKHTKASASCGSCTG
;
A
#
# COMPACT_ATOMS: atom_id res chain seq x y z
N ALA A 1 31.49 -14.42 2.79
CA ALA A 1 31.66 -13.53 3.96
C ALA A 1 31.16 -14.17 5.28
N GLY A 2 30.62 -15.42 5.27
CA GLY A 2 30.20 -16.13 6.48
C GLY A 2 28.93 -15.61 7.15
N LEU A 3 28.17 -14.73 6.49
CA LEU A 3 26.91 -14.24 7.02
C LEU A 3 25.82 -15.31 6.94
N HIS A 4 24.97 -15.40 7.97
CA HIS A 4 23.84 -16.31 7.94
C HIS A 4 22.79 -15.85 6.94
N CYS A 5 22.40 -16.75 6.02
CA CYS A 5 21.46 -16.48 4.95
C CYS A 5 20.32 -17.50 4.97
N ASN A 6 19.08 -17.01 4.81
CA ASN A 6 17.88 -17.79 4.57
C ASN A 6 16.99 -17.01 3.57
N ARG A 7 17.03 -17.37 2.27
CA ARG A 7 16.48 -16.60 1.14
C ARG A 7 17.04 -15.17 0.99
N GLY A 8 17.93 -14.77 1.85
CA GLY A 8 18.59 -13.48 1.93
C GLY A 8 19.42 -13.39 3.20
N ILE A 9 20.17 -12.34 3.38
CA ILE A 9 20.96 -12.08 4.58
C ILE A 9 20.01 -11.83 5.75
N VAL A 10 20.10 -12.67 6.79
CA VAL A 10 19.19 -12.55 7.94
C VAL A 10 19.59 -11.36 8.80
N VAL A 11 18.62 -10.47 9.04
CA VAL A 11 18.80 -9.25 9.82
C VAL A 11 17.81 -9.14 10.99
N THR A 12 18.20 -8.32 11.96
CA THR A 12 17.38 -7.91 13.10
C THR A 12 16.44 -6.76 12.71
N ASP A 13 15.59 -6.32 13.63
CA ASP A 13 14.69 -5.17 13.44
C ASP A 13 15.41 -3.83 13.25
N THR A 14 16.72 -3.78 13.50
CA THR A 14 17.57 -2.61 13.27
C THR A 14 18.40 -2.69 11.99
N MET A 15 18.15 -3.73 11.17
CA MET A 15 18.87 -4.01 9.91
C MET A 15 20.32 -4.48 10.11
N GLN A 16 20.72 -4.79 11.32
CA GLN A 16 22.01 -5.43 11.60
C GLN A 16 21.94 -6.92 11.24
N THR A 17 23.00 -7.49 10.69
CA THR A 17 23.03 -8.94 10.45
C THR A 17 23.08 -9.70 11.78
N VAL A 18 22.40 -10.85 11.83
CA VAL A 18 22.42 -11.70 13.05
C VAL A 18 23.79 -12.33 13.32
N THR A 19 24.67 -12.37 12.32
CA THR A 19 26.00 -12.93 12.44
C THR A 19 27.02 -11.94 13.00
N ASP A 20 26.98 -10.70 12.54
CA ASP A 20 27.88 -9.64 13.00
C ASP A 20 27.09 -8.32 13.10
N PRO A 21 26.86 -7.79 14.32
CA PRO A 21 26.10 -6.56 14.51
C PRO A 21 26.76 -5.29 13.96
N ARG A 22 27.99 -5.36 13.51
CA ARG A 22 28.70 -4.26 12.83
C ARG A 22 28.38 -4.18 11.35
N VAL A 23 27.76 -5.25 10.80
CA VAL A 23 27.39 -5.33 9.38
C VAL A 23 25.87 -5.10 9.27
N TYR A 24 25.50 -4.19 8.38
CA TYR A 24 24.11 -3.87 8.06
C TYR A 24 23.76 -4.36 6.67
N SER A 25 22.53 -4.73 6.46
CA SER A 25 22.01 -5.08 5.14
C SER A 25 20.58 -4.59 4.97
N VAL A 26 20.27 -4.01 3.81
CA VAL A 26 18.94 -3.54 3.42
C VAL A 26 18.68 -3.88 1.95
N GLY A 27 17.42 -3.98 1.57
CA GLY A 27 17.05 -4.22 0.18
C GLY A 27 16.60 -5.64 -0.10
N GLU A 28 16.53 -6.02 -1.37
CA GLU A 28 16.06 -7.35 -1.80
C GLU A 28 16.96 -8.51 -1.34
N CYS A 29 18.21 -8.21 -1.01
CA CYS A 29 19.13 -9.21 -0.49
C CYS A 29 18.91 -9.58 0.98
N VAL A 30 17.91 -8.97 1.64
CA VAL A 30 17.64 -9.12 3.07
C VAL A 30 16.50 -10.10 3.33
N SER A 31 16.67 -10.92 4.37
CA SER A 31 15.59 -11.70 4.99
C SER A 31 15.35 -11.17 6.40
N HIS A 32 14.20 -10.51 6.60
CA HIS A 32 13.77 -10.02 7.89
C HIS A 32 12.57 -10.84 8.38
N ARG A 33 12.71 -11.47 9.56
CA ARG A 33 11.67 -12.35 10.13
C ARG A 33 11.18 -13.41 9.14
N GLY A 34 12.09 -13.94 8.28
CA GLY A 34 11.79 -14.96 7.27
C GLY A 34 11.17 -14.44 5.97
N ILE A 35 10.99 -13.12 5.82
CA ILE A 35 10.42 -12.50 4.63
C ILE A 35 11.51 -11.72 3.88
N ALA A 36 11.64 -11.98 2.58
CA ALA A 36 12.41 -11.16 1.64
C ALA A 36 11.45 -10.34 0.77
N TYR A 37 11.69 -9.05 0.68
CA TYR A 37 10.81 -8.12 -0.05
C TYR A 37 11.42 -7.76 -1.40
N GLY A 38 10.68 -7.94 -2.48
CA GLY A 38 11.05 -7.54 -3.85
C GLY A 38 10.34 -6.26 -4.34
N LEU A 39 9.76 -5.46 -3.43
CA LEU A 39 9.06 -4.22 -3.76
C LEU A 39 9.77 -3.02 -3.14
N VAL A 40 9.77 -1.91 -3.87
CA VAL A 40 10.54 -0.70 -3.52
C VAL A 40 10.17 -0.10 -2.16
N ALA A 41 8.88 -0.04 -1.81
CA ALA A 41 8.43 0.61 -0.58
C ALA A 41 9.03 -0.03 0.70
N PRO A 42 8.97 -1.35 0.90
CA PRO A 42 9.65 -2.01 2.03
C PRO A 42 11.14 -1.70 2.11
N LEU A 43 11.82 -1.60 0.97
CA LEU A 43 13.27 -1.37 0.94
C LEU A 43 13.61 0.05 1.42
N PHE A 44 12.80 1.04 1.10
CA PHE A 44 12.94 2.38 1.66
C PHE A 44 12.68 2.43 3.17
N GLU A 45 11.68 1.70 3.66
CA GLU A 45 11.40 1.59 5.09
C GLU A 45 12.59 0.97 5.85
N GLN A 46 13.17 -0.11 5.31
CA GLN A 46 14.39 -0.73 5.82
C GLN A 46 15.56 0.26 5.82
N GLY A 47 15.78 0.96 4.70
CA GLY A 47 16.85 1.95 4.56
C GLY A 47 16.72 3.08 5.58
N LYS A 48 15.51 3.55 5.85
CA LYS A 48 15.23 4.59 6.84
C LYS A 48 15.57 4.13 8.26
N VAL A 49 15.17 2.91 8.64
CA VAL A 49 15.50 2.33 9.94
C VAL A 49 17.02 2.12 10.07
N CYS A 50 17.67 1.59 9.04
CA CYS A 50 19.12 1.42 9.01
C CYS A 50 19.84 2.75 9.21
N ALA A 51 19.46 3.79 8.47
CA ALA A 51 20.08 5.11 8.55
C ALA A 51 19.92 5.74 9.94
N THR A 52 18.72 5.67 10.54
CA THR A 52 18.49 6.20 11.89
C THR A 52 19.27 5.45 12.95
N HIS A 53 19.42 4.12 12.80
CA HIS A 53 20.20 3.32 13.72
C HIS A 53 21.71 3.61 13.61
N LEU A 54 22.23 3.70 12.39
CA LEU A 54 23.65 4.07 12.14
C LEU A 54 24.00 5.47 12.65
N ALA A 55 23.07 6.42 12.50
CA ALA A 55 23.22 7.78 13.00
C ALA A 55 23.05 7.91 14.53
N GLN A 56 22.70 6.81 15.20
CA GLN A 56 22.33 6.81 16.62
C GLN A 56 21.20 7.81 16.95
N PHE A 57 20.32 8.02 15.98
CA PHE A 57 19.21 8.98 16.05
C PHE A 57 17.87 8.25 16.18
N GLY A 58 17.44 8.04 17.44
CA GLY A 58 16.14 7.42 17.75
C GLY A 58 16.20 5.90 17.90
N ILE A 59 15.03 5.33 18.16
CA ILE A 59 14.82 3.90 18.50
C ILE A 59 14.03 3.16 17.42
N GLY A 60 14.00 3.66 16.19
CA GLY A 60 13.25 3.08 15.06
C GLY A 60 13.58 1.60 14.85
N ARG A 61 12.53 0.78 14.68
CA ARG A 61 12.65 -0.64 14.38
C ARG A 61 11.77 -0.99 13.20
N TYR A 62 12.28 -1.82 12.31
CA TYR A 62 11.50 -2.35 11.21
C TYR A 62 10.66 -3.54 11.70
N GLN A 63 9.35 -3.44 11.57
CA GLN A 63 8.41 -4.49 12.00
C GLN A 63 7.90 -5.35 10.85
N GLY A 64 8.40 -5.11 9.64
CA GLY A 64 7.87 -5.64 8.39
C GLY A 64 6.99 -4.62 7.69
N SER A 65 6.67 -4.89 6.43
CA SER A 65 5.83 -4.02 5.61
C SER A 65 4.63 -4.79 5.08
N GLN A 66 3.47 -4.17 5.13
CA GLN A 66 2.35 -4.62 4.32
C GLN A 66 2.60 -4.18 2.87
N THR A 67 2.38 -5.10 1.94
CA THR A 67 2.65 -4.84 0.53
C THR A 67 1.39 -4.97 -0.31
N SER A 68 1.34 -4.18 -1.39
CA SER A 68 0.35 -4.34 -2.44
C SER A 68 1.04 -4.34 -3.80
N THR A 69 0.49 -5.09 -4.73
CA THR A 69 0.97 -5.16 -6.11
C THR A 69 -0.19 -4.84 -7.04
N LYS A 70 0.05 -3.95 -7.99
CA LYS A 70 -0.86 -3.68 -9.10
C LYS A 70 -0.15 -3.99 -10.40
N LEU A 71 -0.68 -4.95 -11.14
CA LEU A 71 -0.14 -5.38 -12.41
C LEU A 71 -1.11 -4.97 -13.52
N LYS A 72 -0.56 -4.33 -14.56
CA LYS A 72 -1.25 -4.06 -15.82
C LYS A 72 -0.49 -4.74 -16.95
N VAL A 73 -1.01 -5.85 -17.44
CA VAL A 73 -0.41 -6.58 -18.55
C VAL A 73 -1.47 -6.75 -19.63
N THR A 74 -1.23 -6.13 -20.81
CA THR A 74 -2.00 -6.36 -22.04
C THR A 74 -3.51 -6.42 -21.82
N GLY A 75 -4.09 -5.38 -21.19
CA GLY A 75 -5.53 -5.27 -20.98
C GLY A 75 -6.09 -6.02 -19.77
N ILE A 76 -5.22 -6.58 -18.93
CA ILE A 76 -5.60 -7.23 -17.68
C ILE A 76 -5.16 -6.38 -16.50
N ASP A 77 -6.10 -5.97 -15.66
CA ASP A 77 -5.84 -5.34 -14.38
C ASP A 77 -5.88 -6.39 -13.26
N LEU A 78 -4.80 -6.46 -12.49
CA LEU A 78 -4.71 -7.32 -11.32
C LEU A 78 -4.18 -6.53 -10.12
N PHE A 79 -4.82 -6.72 -8.98
CA PHE A 79 -4.39 -6.15 -7.71
C PHE A 79 -4.32 -7.25 -6.65
N SER A 80 -3.27 -7.23 -5.84
CA SER A 80 -3.19 -8.07 -4.64
C SER A 80 -2.55 -7.31 -3.49
N ALA A 81 -3.00 -7.57 -2.28
CA ALA A 81 -2.47 -6.93 -1.07
C ALA A 81 -2.59 -7.85 0.14
N GLY A 82 -1.65 -7.74 1.08
CA GLY A 82 -1.65 -8.45 2.34
C GLY A 82 -1.68 -9.97 2.19
N ASN A 83 -2.34 -10.65 3.13
CA ASN A 83 -2.55 -12.11 3.10
C ASN A 83 -3.75 -12.48 2.21
N PHE A 84 -3.62 -12.29 0.90
CA PHE A 84 -4.69 -12.57 -0.06
C PHE A 84 -4.96 -14.06 -0.27
N GLN A 85 -4.07 -14.94 0.16
CA GLN A 85 -4.29 -16.40 0.08
C GLN A 85 -5.27 -16.87 1.14
N GLY A 86 -5.32 -16.20 2.29
CA GLY A 86 -6.09 -16.66 3.43
C GLY A 86 -5.34 -17.74 4.23
N GLY A 87 -6.09 -18.54 4.97
CA GLY A 87 -5.55 -19.65 5.77
C GLY A 87 -6.38 -19.91 7.02
N GLU A 88 -5.82 -20.66 7.94
CA GLU A 88 -6.48 -21.00 9.20
C GLU A 88 -6.84 -19.74 10.00
N GLY A 89 -8.07 -19.67 10.50
CA GLY A 89 -8.59 -18.52 11.27
C GLY A 89 -8.95 -17.31 10.40
N THR A 90 -8.99 -17.44 9.07
CA THR A 90 -9.46 -16.39 8.18
C THR A 90 -10.84 -16.70 7.60
N GLU A 91 -11.59 -15.65 7.29
CA GLU A 91 -12.85 -15.71 6.56
C GLU A 91 -12.64 -15.07 5.18
N GLU A 92 -13.34 -15.56 4.17
CA GLU A 92 -13.22 -15.09 2.81
C GLU A 92 -14.57 -14.59 2.28
N ILE A 93 -14.57 -13.43 1.63
CA ILE A 93 -15.69 -12.96 0.83
C ILE A 93 -15.24 -12.96 -0.63
N VAL A 94 -15.99 -13.64 -1.50
CA VAL A 94 -15.63 -13.80 -2.91
C VAL A 94 -16.77 -13.34 -3.79
N MET A 95 -16.46 -12.55 -4.80
CA MET A 95 -17.33 -12.21 -5.91
C MET A 95 -16.64 -12.66 -7.21
N SER A 96 -17.36 -13.41 -8.02
CA SER A 96 -16.87 -13.87 -9.30
C SER A 96 -17.93 -13.67 -10.37
N ASP A 97 -17.57 -12.92 -11.42
CA ASP A 97 -18.35 -12.78 -12.64
C ASP A 97 -17.48 -13.15 -13.83
N PRO A 98 -17.51 -14.43 -14.27
CA PRO A 98 -16.71 -14.90 -15.41
C PRO A 98 -17.10 -14.23 -16.73
N PHE A 99 -18.35 -13.77 -16.87
CA PHE A 99 -18.82 -13.11 -18.09
C PHE A 99 -18.23 -11.72 -18.24
N ALA A 100 -18.21 -10.94 -17.16
CA ALA A 100 -17.57 -9.63 -17.13
C ALA A 100 -16.04 -9.72 -16.95
N GLY A 101 -15.50 -10.92 -16.71
CA GLY A 101 -14.06 -11.10 -16.44
C GLY A 101 -13.64 -10.47 -15.12
N VAL A 102 -14.50 -10.51 -14.08
CA VAL A 102 -14.25 -9.89 -12.78
C VAL A 102 -14.15 -10.96 -11.69
N TYR A 103 -13.10 -10.86 -10.89
CA TYR A 103 -12.94 -11.63 -9.66
C TYR A 103 -12.45 -10.73 -8.53
N LYS A 104 -13.10 -10.79 -7.38
CA LYS A 104 -12.69 -10.10 -6.15
C LYS A 104 -12.74 -11.08 -4.98
N LYS A 105 -11.64 -11.16 -4.24
CA LYS A 105 -11.54 -11.92 -2.99
C LYS A 105 -11.03 -11.00 -1.90
N LEU A 106 -11.72 -10.97 -0.78
CA LEU A 106 -11.35 -10.24 0.43
C LEU A 106 -11.14 -11.25 1.55
N VAL A 107 -10.04 -11.13 2.27
CA VAL A 107 -9.67 -12.01 3.38
C VAL A 107 -9.76 -11.22 4.68
N ILE A 108 -10.51 -11.76 5.64
CA ILE A 108 -10.85 -11.12 6.90
C ILE A 108 -10.30 -11.96 8.04
N GLN A 109 -9.75 -11.32 9.05
CA GLN A 109 -9.31 -11.96 10.29
C GLN A 109 -9.52 -11.00 11.46
N ASN A 110 -10.12 -11.47 12.55
CA ASN A 110 -10.38 -10.67 13.75
C ASN A 110 -11.11 -9.35 13.46
N ASP A 111 -12.12 -9.41 12.59
CA ASP A 111 -12.90 -8.24 12.17
C ASP A 111 -12.08 -7.15 11.45
N GLN A 112 -10.97 -7.53 10.81
CA GLN A 112 -10.13 -6.64 10.02
C GLN A 112 -9.89 -7.25 8.64
N LEU A 113 -9.78 -6.39 7.62
CA LEU A 113 -9.34 -6.80 6.30
C LEU A 113 -7.82 -7.05 6.35
N VAL A 114 -7.40 -8.28 6.05
CA VAL A 114 -5.99 -8.69 6.07
C VAL A 114 -5.45 -9.03 4.70
N GLY A 115 -6.31 -9.23 3.70
CA GLY A 115 -5.90 -9.53 2.33
C GLY A 115 -6.95 -9.17 1.31
N ALA A 116 -6.51 -8.86 0.09
CA ALA A 116 -7.37 -8.65 -1.08
C ALA A 116 -6.70 -9.15 -2.35
N CYS A 117 -7.48 -9.79 -3.23
CA CYS A 117 -7.06 -10.16 -4.58
C CYS A 117 -8.18 -9.76 -5.55
N MET A 118 -7.84 -9.00 -6.57
CA MET A 118 -8.80 -8.45 -7.54
C MET A 118 -8.27 -8.65 -8.96
N TYR A 119 -9.15 -9.06 -9.86
CA TYR A 119 -8.88 -9.25 -11.27
C TYR A 119 -9.98 -8.58 -12.08
N GLY A 120 -9.62 -7.90 -13.16
CA GLY A 120 -10.53 -7.14 -14.01
C GLY A 120 -10.91 -5.79 -13.44
N ASP A 121 -11.76 -5.75 -12.41
CA ASP A 121 -12.08 -4.52 -11.69
C ASP A 121 -11.20 -4.39 -10.45
N THR A 122 -10.24 -3.46 -10.49
CA THR A 122 -9.27 -3.19 -9.43
C THR A 122 -9.38 -1.79 -8.82
N VAL A 123 -10.48 -1.08 -9.11
CA VAL A 123 -10.66 0.34 -8.74
C VAL A 123 -10.49 0.56 -7.24
N ASP A 124 -11.11 -0.29 -6.41
CA ASP A 124 -11.11 -0.15 -4.96
C ASP A 124 -9.85 -0.72 -4.28
N GLY A 125 -8.88 -1.23 -5.03
CA GLY A 125 -7.67 -1.86 -4.46
C GLY A 125 -6.91 -0.96 -3.50
N GLY A 126 -6.77 0.33 -3.83
CA GLY A 126 -6.13 1.32 -2.97
C GLY A 126 -6.89 1.56 -1.65
N TRP A 127 -8.21 1.58 -1.71
CA TRP A 127 -9.06 1.75 -0.53
C TRP A 127 -8.97 0.53 0.42
N TYR A 128 -9.03 -0.68 -0.12
CA TYR A 128 -8.81 -1.89 0.68
C TYR A 128 -7.43 -1.90 1.32
N PHE A 129 -6.39 -1.53 0.57
CA PHE A 129 -5.03 -1.50 1.11
C PHE A 129 -4.86 -0.45 2.22
N LYS A 130 -5.50 0.72 2.07
CA LYS A 130 -5.54 1.74 3.13
C LYS A 130 -6.18 1.19 4.40
N MET A 131 -7.35 0.54 4.29
CA MET A 131 -8.01 -0.10 5.45
C MET A 131 -7.14 -1.14 6.14
N MET A 132 -6.41 -1.97 5.37
CA MET A 132 -5.48 -2.95 5.94
C MET A 132 -4.38 -2.26 6.75
N ARG A 133 -3.78 -1.20 6.20
CA ARG A 133 -2.71 -0.45 6.86
C ARG A 133 -3.17 0.24 8.14
N GLU A 134 -4.39 0.73 8.15
CA GLU A 134 -5.00 1.39 9.31
C GLU A 134 -5.50 0.40 10.37
N GLY A 135 -5.57 -0.90 10.02
CA GLY A 135 -6.13 -1.92 10.92
C GLY A 135 -7.58 -1.65 11.30
N ARG A 136 -8.34 -1.01 10.39
CA ARG A 136 -9.73 -0.61 10.64
C ARG A 136 -10.61 -1.82 10.87
N LYS A 137 -11.48 -1.75 11.87
CA LYS A 137 -12.59 -2.69 12.07
C LYS A 137 -13.62 -2.52 10.96
N ILE A 138 -14.17 -3.64 10.49
CA ILE A 138 -15.09 -3.67 9.35
C ILE A 138 -16.52 -4.04 9.71
N SER A 139 -16.84 -4.27 10.99
CA SER A 139 -18.16 -4.71 11.45
C SER A 139 -19.30 -3.82 10.94
N ASP A 140 -19.07 -2.51 10.85
CA ASP A 140 -20.02 -1.49 10.41
C ASP A 140 -20.27 -1.46 8.89
N ILE A 141 -19.34 -2.01 8.12
CA ILE A 141 -19.39 -2.00 6.63
C ILE A 141 -19.27 -3.38 6.00
N ARG A 142 -19.26 -4.44 6.80
CA ARG A 142 -18.99 -5.81 6.34
C ARG A 142 -19.91 -6.27 5.21
N ASP A 143 -21.19 -6.00 5.33
CA ASP A 143 -22.25 -6.33 4.35
C ASP A 143 -22.09 -5.58 3.02
N LYS A 144 -21.40 -4.45 3.04
CA LYS A 144 -21.17 -3.57 1.89
C LYS A 144 -19.73 -3.61 1.38
N LEU A 145 -18.84 -4.28 2.12
CA LEU A 145 -17.40 -4.28 1.86
C LEU A 145 -17.06 -4.66 0.41
N MET A 146 -17.76 -5.66 -0.15
CA MET A 146 -17.53 -6.15 -1.51
C MET A 146 -17.85 -5.12 -2.60
N PHE A 147 -18.73 -4.14 -2.31
CA PHE A 147 -19.11 -3.08 -3.24
C PHE A 147 -18.15 -1.90 -3.24
N GLY A 148 -17.02 -2.04 -2.54
CA GLY A 148 -15.97 -1.04 -2.50
C GLY A 148 -16.29 0.20 -1.68
N GLU A 149 -15.50 1.24 -1.85
CA GLU A 149 -15.65 2.50 -1.12
C GLU A 149 -16.99 3.19 -1.38
N ALA A 150 -17.47 3.15 -2.62
CA ALA A 150 -18.77 3.71 -2.98
C ALA A 150 -19.91 2.97 -2.26
N GLY A 151 -19.85 1.63 -2.23
CA GLY A 151 -20.83 0.80 -1.54
C GLY A 151 -20.83 0.98 -0.03
N ALA A 152 -19.66 1.07 0.58
CA ALA A 152 -19.53 1.28 2.01
C ALA A 152 -20.16 2.60 2.48
N ASN A 153 -20.21 3.60 1.60
CA ASN A 153 -20.77 4.92 1.88
C ASN A 153 -22.29 5.05 1.56
N ILE A 154 -22.94 4.01 1.01
CA ILE A 154 -24.38 4.02 0.66
C ILE A 154 -25.33 4.18 1.89
N GLY A 155 -24.82 4.06 3.12
CA GLY A 155 -25.62 4.32 4.33
C GLY A 155 -25.70 5.80 4.74
N ASP A 156 -24.85 6.62 4.17
CA ASP A 156 -24.74 8.06 4.46
C ASP A 156 -25.32 8.90 3.30
N VAL A 157 -26.42 8.45 2.70
CA VAL A 157 -27.07 9.12 1.55
C VAL A 157 -27.83 10.35 2.02
N GLY A 158 -27.13 11.28 2.56
CA GLY A 158 -27.48 12.68 2.62
C GLY A 158 -26.57 13.47 1.69
N HIS A 159 -26.97 13.58 0.42
CA HIS A 159 -26.52 14.61 -0.54
C HIS A 159 -25.01 14.75 -0.83
N GLN A 160 -24.72 14.75 -2.10
CA GLN A 160 -23.61 15.32 -2.85
C GLN A 160 -22.57 14.31 -3.30
N GLY A 161 -22.47 14.17 -4.61
CA GLY A 161 -21.23 13.89 -5.30
C GLY A 161 -20.19 14.95 -4.95
N GLN A 162 -19.77 14.99 -3.71
CA GLN A 162 -18.64 15.80 -3.30
C GLN A 162 -17.42 15.21 -3.97
N ASN A 163 -16.78 16.02 -4.76
CA ASN A 163 -15.50 15.77 -5.37
C ASN A 163 -14.57 15.24 -4.26
N LYS A 164 -14.24 13.95 -4.28
CA LYS A 164 -13.42 13.25 -3.26
C LYS A 164 -12.17 14.05 -2.94
N ALA A 165 -11.56 14.62 -3.97
CA ALA A 165 -10.39 15.46 -3.86
C ALA A 165 -10.64 16.74 -3.05
N ALA A 166 -11.84 17.31 -3.08
CA ALA A 166 -12.17 18.50 -2.31
C ALA A 166 -12.28 18.20 -0.81
N ALA A 167 -12.78 17.00 -0.46
CA ALA A 167 -12.98 16.57 0.93
C ALA A 167 -11.69 16.10 1.63
N MET A 168 -10.63 15.75 0.89
CA MET A 168 -9.35 15.34 1.46
C MET A 168 -8.70 16.48 2.25
N ALA A 169 -8.05 16.18 3.37
CA ALA A 169 -7.20 17.13 4.08
C ALA A 169 -5.90 17.38 3.29
N ASP A 170 -5.29 18.56 3.46
CA ASP A 170 -4.04 18.89 2.77
C ASP A 170 -2.87 17.96 3.13
N ALA A 171 -2.92 17.34 4.30
CA ALA A 171 -1.95 16.34 4.75
C ALA A 171 -2.16 14.95 4.13
N ASP A 172 -3.35 14.69 3.56
CA ASP A 172 -3.67 13.38 2.99
C ASP A 172 -2.80 13.09 1.77
N GLU A 173 -2.31 11.87 1.73
CA GLU A 173 -1.43 11.38 0.67
C GLU A 173 -2.25 11.02 -0.57
N VAL A 174 -1.97 11.69 -1.69
CA VAL A 174 -2.57 11.39 -3.01
C VAL A 174 -1.74 10.37 -3.76
N CYS A 175 -0.43 10.46 -3.70
CA CYS A 175 0.49 9.56 -4.40
C CYS A 175 1.36 8.79 -3.41
N GLY A 176 0.95 7.57 -3.04
CA GLY A 176 1.66 6.70 -2.11
C GLY A 176 3.04 6.26 -2.59
N CYS A 177 3.24 6.10 -3.90
CA CYS A 177 4.54 5.69 -4.45
C CYS A 177 5.63 6.75 -4.28
N ASN A 178 5.25 8.03 -4.28
CA ASN A 178 6.18 9.15 -4.21
C ASN A 178 5.94 10.04 -2.97
N GLY A 179 5.07 9.65 -2.06
CA GLY A 179 4.80 10.37 -0.81
C GLY A 179 4.26 11.80 -1.03
N VAL A 180 3.40 12.01 -2.05
CA VAL A 180 2.92 13.35 -2.40
C VAL A 180 1.53 13.58 -1.84
N SER A 181 1.40 14.58 -0.95
CA SER A 181 0.12 14.96 -0.35
C SER A 181 -0.70 15.88 -1.25
N LYS A 182 -2.02 15.98 -0.97
CA LYS A 182 -2.92 16.95 -1.62
C LYS A 182 -2.38 18.38 -1.50
N GLY A 183 -1.97 18.79 -0.31
CA GLY A 183 -1.44 20.15 -0.08
C GLY A 183 -0.21 20.44 -0.93
N ALA A 184 0.70 19.47 -1.09
CA ALA A 184 1.87 19.63 -1.95
C ALA A 184 1.48 19.84 -3.42
N ILE A 185 0.48 19.09 -3.92
CA ILE A 185 -0.05 19.25 -5.28
C ILE A 185 -0.72 20.62 -5.45
N CYS A 186 -1.63 20.99 -4.55
CA CYS A 186 -2.34 22.26 -4.58
C CYS A 186 -1.39 23.45 -4.52
N LYS A 187 -0.37 23.38 -3.68
CA LYS A 187 0.68 24.42 -3.59
C LYS A 187 1.45 24.54 -4.90
N ALA A 188 1.90 23.44 -5.47
CA ALA A 188 2.62 23.46 -6.74
C ALA A 188 1.78 24.04 -7.88
N ILE A 189 0.49 23.70 -7.94
CA ILE A 189 -0.46 24.26 -8.92
C ILE A 189 -0.55 25.78 -8.78
N LYS A 190 -0.74 26.28 -7.56
CA LYS A 190 -0.88 27.72 -7.29
C LYS A 190 0.41 28.49 -7.55
N ASP A 191 1.54 27.99 -7.02
CA ASP A 191 2.82 28.70 -7.07
C ASP A 191 3.41 28.76 -8.48
N LYS A 192 3.11 27.75 -9.31
CA LYS A 192 3.69 27.61 -10.65
C LYS A 192 2.69 27.78 -11.80
N GLY A 193 1.40 27.99 -11.48
CA GLY A 193 0.35 28.15 -12.49
C GLY A 193 0.21 26.91 -13.38
N LEU A 194 0.15 25.70 -12.80
CA LEU A 194 0.07 24.46 -13.55
C LEU A 194 -1.38 24.19 -13.99
N PHE A 195 -1.59 23.86 -15.27
CA PHE A 195 -2.93 23.66 -15.85
C PHE A 195 -3.15 22.23 -16.38
N THR A 196 -2.08 21.43 -16.49
CA THR A 196 -2.17 20.08 -17.04
C THR A 196 -1.66 19.03 -16.05
N LEU A 197 -2.16 17.80 -16.18
CA LEU A 197 -1.72 16.68 -15.38
C LEU A 197 -0.22 16.37 -15.55
N ASP A 198 0.29 16.54 -16.78
CA ASP A 198 1.71 16.31 -17.07
C ASP A 198 2.62 17.35 -16.41
N GLU A 199 2.19 18.60 -16.31
CA GLU A 199 2.90 19.62 -15.54
C GLU A 199 2.92 19.27 -14.06
N VAL A 200 1.77 18.86 -13.50
CA VAL A 200 1.69 18.41 -12.10
C VAL A 200 2.63 17.23 -11.85
N ARG A 201 2.64 16.22 -12.72
CA ARG A 201 3.57 15.07 -12.65
C ARG A 201 5.02 15.52 -12.66
N LYS A 202 5.38 16.40 -13.58
CA LYS A 202 6.75 16.91 -13.73
C LYS A 202 7.24 17.62 -12.48
N HIS A 203 6.38 18.41 -11.85
CA HIS A 203 6.76 19.27 -10.73
C HIS A 203 6.61 18.62 -9.36
N THR A 204 5.65 17.70 -9.17
CA THR A 204 5.36 17.08 -7.86
C THR A 204 5.78 15.62 -7.79
N LYS A 205 6.03 14.97 -8.93
CA LYS A 205 6.19 13.51 -9.06
C LYS A 205 4.92 12.70 -8.75
N ALA A 206 3.79 13.33 -8.43
CA ALA A 206 2.53 12.63 -8.30
C ALA A 206 2.20 11.89 -9.61
N SER A 207 1.76 10.64 -9.52
CA SER A 207 1.44 9.79 -10.68
C SER A 207 2.61 9.51 -11.65
N ALA A 208 3.86 9.81 -11.26
CA ALA A 208 5.03 9.60 -12.12
C ALA A 208 5.54 8.13 -12.11
N SER A 209 5.14 7.32 -11.15
CA SER A 209 5.58 5.93 -11.01
C SER A 209 4.49 4.95 -11.48
N CYS A 210 3.62 4.46 -10.59
CA CYS A 210 2.62 3.44 -10.93
C CYS A 210 1.37 3.99 -11.65
N GLY A 211 1.14 5.31 -11.62
CA GLY A 211 -0.01 5.97 -12.24
C GLY A 211 -1.36 5.73 -11.55
N SER A 212 -1.42 5.03 -10.42
CA SER A 212 -2.67 4.66 -9.73
C SER A 212 -3.48 5.85 -9.22
N CYS A 213 -2.82 6.98 -8.95
CA CYS A 213 -3.45 8.21 -8.47
C CYS A 213 -3.79 9.21 -9.59
N THR A 214 -3.95 8.75 -10.84
CA THR A 214 -4.28 9.62 -11.98
C THR A 214 -5.76 9.97 -12.05
N GLY A 215 -6.64 9.14 -11.45
CA GLY A 215 -8.09 9.30 -11.44
C GLY A 215 -8.61 10.33 -10.46
#